data_e8c5e3f174d0558f957d28426b074759
#
_entry.id   e8c5e3f174d0558f957d28426b074759
#
_cell.length_a   1.000
_cell.length_b   1.000
_cell.length_c   1.000
_cell.angle_alpha   90.00
_cell.angle_beta   90.00
_cell.angle_gamma   90.00
#
_symmetry.space_group_name_H-M   'P 1'
#
loop_
_entity.id
_entity.type
_entity.pdbx_description
1 polymer ?
#
loop_
_entity_poly.entity_id
_entity_poly.type
_entity_poly.pdbx_seq_one_letter_code
_entity_poly.pdbx_strand_id
1 'polypeptide(L)'
;NGWNYEIYVKNGTTLDYRIHSGIVANRWVKDQQAYIVRVGESIYKISWTEPTGTDVSLIVNLGDKLFHGTIFFPRWVMNNPEKTVCFQNDHIPLMVSYREAGPAYPTEVIDEFATITFVRDCGADNDEVINCPANELPDNFPANL
;
A
#
# COMPACT_ATOMS: atom_id res chain seq x y z
N ASN A 1 7.91 -11.53 -9.45
CA ASN A 1 6.52 -11.80 -9.08
C ASN A 1 5.53 -10.75 -9.56
N GLY A 2 5.94 -9.63 -10.08
CA GLY A 2 5.08 -8.68 -10.76
C GLY A 2 4.26 -7.72 -9.89
N TRP A 3 4.52 -7.65 -8.61
CA TRP A 3 3.87 -6.65 -7.76
C TRP A 3 4.65 -5.35 -7.82
N ASN A 4 4.01 -4.33 -8.37
CA ASN A 4 4.56 -2.98 -8.46
C ASN A 4 3.60 -1.99 -7.82
N TYR A 5 4.08 -1.20 -6.90
CA TYR A 5 3.27 -0.21 -6.21
C TYR A 5 4.12 0.95 -5.71
N GLU A 6 3.47 2.02 -5.34
CA GLU A 6 4.12 3.20 -4.81
C GLU A 6 3.48 3.65 -3.50
N ILE A 7 4.29 4.23 -2.64
CA ILE A 7 3.86 4.74 -1.35
C ILE A 7 4.36 6.18 -1.25
N TYR A 8 3.47 7.08 -0.91
CA TYR A 8 3.81 8.45 -0.54
C TYR A 8 3.66 8.61 0.97
N VAL A 9 4.78 8.81 1.65
CA VAL A 9 4.78 9.11 3.08
C VAL A 9 4.42 10.57 3.24
N LYS A 10 3.17 10.83 3.59
CA LYS A 10 2.59 12.17 3.62
C LYS A 10 3.11 13.00 4.78
N ASN A 11 3.26 12.36 5.92
CA ASN A 11 3.80 12.95 7.16
C ASN A 11 4.21 11.82 8.11
N GLY A 12 4.50 12.14 9.36
CA GLY A 12 5.00 11.15 10.33
C GLY A 12 4.01 10.08 10.76
N THR A 13 2.72 10.20 10.42
CA THR A 13 1.66 9.28 10.85
C THR A 13 0.74 8.82 9.74
N THR A 14 0.94 9.28 8.50
CA THR A 14 -0.03 9.11 7.42
C THR A 14 0.68 8.86 6.10
N LEU A 15 0.12 7.96 5.29
CA LEU A 15 0.61 7.70 3.94
C LEU A 15 -0.55 7.52 2.95
N ASP A 16 -0.23 7.71 1.67
CA ASP A 16 -1.09 7.36 0.55
C ASP A 16 -0.39 6.27 -0.27
N TYR A 17 -1.15 5.38 -0.92
CA TYR A 17 -0.55 4.38 -1.80
C TYR A 17 -1.45 4.02 -2.96
N ARG A 18 -0.85 3.47 -4.03
CA ARG A 18 -1.58 2.86 -5.14
C ARG A 18 -0.83 1.66 -5.68
N ILE A 19 -1.60 0.71 -6.17
CA ILE A 19 -1.09 -0.57 -6.66
C ILE A 19 -1.15 -0.57 -8.18
N HIS A 20 -0.01 -0.81 -8.82
CA HIS A 20 0.11 -0.83 -10.27
C HIS A 20 -0.12 -2.20 -10.87
N SER A 21 0.32 -3.26 -10.18
CA SER A 21 0.21 -4.63 -10.67
C SER A 21 0.05 -5.61 -9.53
N GLY A 22 -0.36 -6.84 -9.84
CA GLY A 22 -0.64 -7.87 -8.86
C GLY A 22 -2.14 -8.09 -8.69
N ILE A 23 -2.51 -8.86 -7.67
CA ILE A 23 -3.91 -9.30 -7.47
C ILE A 23 -4.87 -8.17 -7.14
N VAL A 24 -4.37 -7.03 -6.65
CA VAL A 24 -5.19 -5.86 -6.31
C VAL A 24 -4.76 -4.63 -7.11
N ALA A 25 -4.32 -4.83 -8.35
CA ALA A 25 -3.96 -3.72 -9.24
C ALA A 25 -5.10 -2.71 -9.35
N ASN A 26 -4.75 -1.42 -9.36
CA ASN A 26 -5.63 -0.25 -9.40
C ASN A 26 -6.35 0.08 -8.09
N ARG A 27 -6.08 -0.65 -7.02
CA ARG A 27 -6.47 -0.22 -5.68
C ARG A 27 -5.63 1.00 -5.29
N TRP A 28 -6.26 2.02 -4.71
CA TRP A 28 -5.54 3.14 -4.16
C TRP A 28 -6.21 3.69 -2.90
N VAL A 29 -5.39 4.25 -2.03
CA VAL A 29 -5.79 4.65 -0.67
C VAL A 29 -5.12 5.96 -0.33
N LYS A 30 -5.87 6.86 0.30
CA LYS A 30 -5.34 8.11 0.83
C LYS A 30 -5.52 8.16 2.35
N ASP A 31 -4.65 8.91 3.00
CA ASP A 31 -4.74 9.19 4.43
C ASP A 31 -4.78 7.93 5.29
N GLN A 32 -4.00 6.93 4.89
CA GLN A 32 -3.84 5.71 5.67
C GLN A 32 -3.01 6.01 6.92
N GLN A 33 -3.63 5.83 8.08
CA GLN A 33 -2.92 5.92 9.35
C GLN A 33 -1.84 4.84 9.43
N ALA A 34 -0.63 5.21 9.78
CA ALA A 34 0.49 4.30 9.83
C ALA A 34 1.38 4.56 11.04
N TYR A 35 2.10 3.53 11.43
CA TYR A 35 3.12 3.59 12.48
C TYR A 35 4.47 3.60 11.78
N ILE A 36 5.17 4.73 11.84
CA ILE A 36 6.41 4.96 11.11
C ILE A 36 7.51 5.21 12.12
N VAL A 37 8.56 4.39 12.07
CA VAL A 37 9.69 4.53 12.97
C VAL A 37 11.01 4.32 12.21
N ARG A 38 12.00 5.14 12.53
CA ARG A 38 13.36 4.93 12.03
C ARG A 38 14.04 3.85 12.87
N VAL A 39 14.55 2.82 12.22
CA VAL A 39 15.22 1.69 12.90
C VAL A 39 16.70 1.61 12.59
N GLY A 40 17.20 2.46 11.70
CA GLY A 40 18.61 2.54 11.35
C GLY A 40 18.86 3.74 10.46
N GLU A 41 20.09 3.92 10.01
CA GLU A 41 20.38 5.00 9.08
C GLU A 41 19.70 4.73 7.75
N SER A 42 18.83 5.65 7.32
CA SER A 42 18.00 5.53 6.11
C SER A 42 17.10 4.31 6.07
N ILE A 43 16.81 3.70 7.23
CA ILE A 43 15.98 2.51 7.34
C ILE A 43 14.77 2.81 8.21
N TYR A 44 13.58 2.53 7.67
CA TYR A 44 12.31 2.80 8.34
C TYR A 44 11.45 1.55 8.38
N LYS A 45 10.70 1.38 9.47
CA LYS A 45 9.63 0.40 9.55
C LYS A 45 8.30 1.14 9.48
N ILE A 46 7.41 0.68 8.60
CA ILE A 46 6.10 1.28 8.38
C ILE A 46 5.05 0.17 8.50
N SER A 47 4.08 0.34 9.38
CA SER A 47 3.06 -0.67 9.63
C SER A 47 1.68 -0.01 9.70
N TRP A 48 0.65 -0.71 9.20
CA TRP A 48 -0.73 -0.22 9.29
C TRP A 48 -1.73 -1.35 9.20
N THR A 49 -2.96 -1.06 9.58
CA THR A 49 -4.11 -1.94 9.41
C THR A 49 -5.14 -1.26 8.52
N GLU A 50 -5.87 -2.05 7.73
CA GLU A 50 -6.84 -1.53 6.77
C GLU A 50 -8.27 -1.94 7.14
N PRO A 51 -9.29 -1.17 6.68
CA PRO A 51 -10.70 -1.54 6.92
C PRO A 51 -11.06 -2.93 6.41
N THR A 52 -10.33 -3.43 5.41
CA THR A 52 -10.50 -4.79 4.87
C THR A 52 -10.13 -5.90 5.87
N GLY A 53 -9.39 -5.56 6.92
CA GLY A 53 -8.77 -6.53 7.82
C GLY A 53 -7.36 -6.94 7.40
N THR A 54 -6.84 -6.34 6.34
CA THR A 54 -5.47 -6.57 5.89
C THR A 54 -4.50 -5.79 6.77
N ASP A 55 -3.43 -6.43 7.20
CA ASP A 55 -2.37 -5.82 7.99
C ASP A 55 -1.07 -5.84 7.19
N VAL A 56 -0.32 -4.75 7.26
CA VAL A 56 0.91 -4.55 6.48
C VAL A 56 2.03 -4.10 7.40
N SER A 57 3.21 -4.66 7.19
CA SER A 57 4.44 -4.19 7.84
C SER A 57 5.58 -4.18 6.83
N LEU A 58 6.23 -3.04 6.69
CA LEU A 58 7.26 -2.81 5.69
C LEU A 58 8.56 -2.38 6.35
N ILE A 59 9.68 -2.89 5.80
CA ILE A 59 11.02 -2.34 6.05
C ILE A 59 11.45 -1.63 4.77
N VAL A 60 11.81 -0.36 4.90
CA VAL A 60 12.24 0.47 3.77
C VAL A 60 13.67 0.92 4.01
N ASN A 61 14.61 0.39 3.25
CA ASN A 61 16.02 0.75 3.30
C ASN A 61 16.33 1.64 2.11
N LEU A 62 16.30 2.95 2.33
CA LEU A 62 16.53 3.93 1.26
C LEU A 62 18.00 3.97 0.81
N GLY A 63 18.93 3.65 1.71
CA GLY A 63 20.35 3.63 1.38
C GLY A 63 20.69 2.56 0.35
N ASP A 64 20.18 1.35 0.54
CA ASP A 64 20.43 0.20 -0.32
C ASP A 64 19.36 0.00 -1.39
N LYS A 65 18.32 0.85 -1.41
CA LYS A 65 17.18 0.69 -2.32
C LYS A 65 16.52 -0.68 -2.18
N LEU A 66 16.46 -1.18 -0.95
CA LEU A 66 15.93 -2.49 -0.62
C LEU A 66 14.70 -2.33 0.26
N PHE A 67 13.72 -3.17 -0.01
CA PHE A 67 12.44 -3.15 0.65
C PHE A 67 12.08 -4.57 1.07
N HIS A 68 11.47 -4.73 2.23
CA HIS A 68 10.88 -6.01 2.63
C HIS A 68 9.48 -5.75 3.14
N GLY A 69 8.52 -6.47 2.60
CA GLY A 69 7.11 -6.32 2.99
C GLY A 69 6.53 -7.61 3.51
N THR A 70 5.72 -7.49 4.57
CA THR A 70 4.91 -8.57 5.09
C THR A 70 3.47 -8.11 5.08
N ILE A 71 2.61 -8.84 4.37
CA ILE A 71 1.19 -8.53 4.27
C ILE A 71 0.42 -9.73 4.78
N PHE A 72 -0.50 -9.48 5.71
CA PHE A 72 -1.41 -10.49 6.25
C PHE A 72 -2.79 -10.26 5.63
N PHE A 73 -3.13 -11.05 4.61
CA PHE A 73 -4.43 -10.96 3.96
C PHE A 73 -5.45 -11.84 4.67
N PRO A 74 -6.61 -11.29 5.04
CA PRO A 74 -7.71 -12.15 5.49
C PRO A 74 -8.20 -13.03 4.34
N ARG A 75 -8.73 -14.21 4.68
CA ARG A 75 -9.11 -15.20 3.65
C ARG A 75 -10.09 -14.63 2.62
N TRP A 76 -11.03 -13.79 3.05
CA TRP A 76 -12.01 -13.24 2.14
C TRP A 76 -11.37 -12.40 1.02
N VAL A 77 -10.26 -11.71 1.30
CA VAL A 77 -9.53 -10.94 0.28
C VAL A 77 -8.88 -11.88 -0.74
N MET A 78 -8.29 -12.98 -0.27
CA MET A 78 -7.68 -13.96 -1.17
C MET A 78 -8.71 -14.66 -2.03
N ASN A 79 -9.91 -14.88 -1.50
CA ASN A 79 -11.02 -15.49 -2.25
C ASN A 79 -11.59 -14.52 -3.28
N ASN A 80 -11.60 -13.23 -3.00
CA ASN A 80 -12.24 -12.21 -3.85
C ASN A 80 -11.42 -10.90 -3.83
N PRO A 81 -10.16 -10.91 -4.31
CA PRO A 81 -9.31 -9.72 -4.26
C PRO A 81 -9.89 -8.54 -5.04
N GLU A 82 -10.65 -8.79 -6.10
CA GLU A 82 -11.30 -7.76 -6.91
C GLU A 82 -12.25 -6.87 -6.11
N LYS A 83 -12.79 -7.37 -5.00
CA LYS A 83 -13.66 -6.57 -4.13
C LYS A 83 -12.94 -5.45 -3.41
N THR A 84 -11.61 -5.49 -3.35
CA THR A 84 -10.81 -4.44 -2.73
C THR A 84 -10.30 -3.41 -3.74
N VAL A 85 -10.53 -3.62 -5.03
CA VAL A 85 -10.02 -2.76 -6.09
C VAL A 85 -10.97 -1.58 -6.28
N CYS A 86 -10.65 -0.48 -5.61
CA CYS A 86 -11.42 0.76 -5.63
C CYS A 86 -10.57 1.86 -4.98
N PHE A 87 -11.09 3.08 -5.00
CA PHE A 87 -10.61 4.12 -4.09
C PHE A 87 -11.18 3.82 -2.70
N GLN A 88 -10.37 3.27 -1.82
CA GLN A 88 -10.83 2.79 -0.51
C GLN A 88 -11.60 3.86 0.28
N ASN A 89 -11.16 5.12 0.21
CA ASN A 89 -11.74 6.19 1.02
C ASN A 89 -13.22 6.43 0.73
N ASP A 90 -13.68 6.12 -0.50
CA ASP A 90 -15.09 6.23 -0.86
C ASP A 90 -15.91 5.00 -0.49
N HIS A 91 -15.27 3.92 -0.01
CA HIS A 91 -15.91 2.63 0.20
C HIS A 91 -15.56 1.99 1.55
N ILE A 92 -15.18 2.79 2.54
CA ILE A 92 -14.77 2.26 3.84
C ILE A 92 -15.88 1.42 4.50
N PRO A 93 -17.15 1.88 4.57
CA PRO A 93 -18.21 1.03 5.14
C PRO A 93 -18.39 -0.29 4.41
N LEU A 94 -18.21 -0.32 3.09
CA LEU A 94 -18.29 -1.54 2.30
C LEU A 94 -17.14 -2.49 2.65
N MET A 95 -15.90 -1.98 2.76
CA MET A 95 -14.75 -2.79 3.14
C MET A 95 -14.93 -3.40 4.53
N VAL A 96 -15.46 -2.61 5.47
CA VAL A 96 -15.78 -3.09 6.82
C VAL A 96 -16.83 -4.20 6.77
N SER A 97 -17.87 -4.05 5.93
CA SER A 97 -18.90 -5.06 5.80
C SER A 97 -18.34 -6.39 5.28
N TYR A 98 -17.43 -6.35 4.33
CA TYR A 98 -16.75 -7.55 3.84
C TYR A 98 -15.91 -8.20 4.92
N ARG A 99 -15.17 -7.40 5.69
CA ARG A 99 -14.38 -7.89 6.82
C ARG A 99 -15.28 -8.61 7.84
N GLU A 100 -16.40 -8.01 8.19
CA GLU A 100 -17.35 -8.60 9.16
C GLU A 100 -17.95 -9.89 8.64
N ALA A 101 -18.23 -9.98 7.35
CA ALA A 101 -18.75 -11.21 6.75
C ALA A 101 -17.70 -12.33 6.69
N GLY A 102 -16.44 -11.97 6.56
CA GLY A 102 -15.35 -12.94 6.52
C GLY A 102 -15.38 -13.87 5.33
N PRO A 103 -14.67 -15.00 5.41
CA PRO A 103 -13.85 -15.44 6.54
C PRO A 103 -12.54 -14.67 6.68
N ALA A 104 -12.05 -14.53 7.92
CA ALA A 104 -10.74 -13.94 8.17
C ALA A 104 -9.63 -14.97 8.02
N TYR A 105 -9.91 -16.20 8.42
CA TYR A 105 -8.91 -17.27 8.44
C TYR A 105 -9.25 -18.39 7.44
N PRO A 106 -8.23 -19.16 6.99
CA PRO A 106 -6.80 -18.97 7.28
C PRO A 106 -6.23 -17.74 6.58
N THR A 107 -5.43 -16.97 7.30
CA THR A 107 -4.74 -15.80 6.78
C THR A 107 -3.69 -16.22 5.75
N GLU A 108 -3.60 -15.49 4.66
CA GLU A 108 -2.50 -15.65 3.69
C GLU A 108 -1.42 -14.62 3.98
N VAL A 109 -0.20 -15.09 4.18
CA VAL A 109 0.94 -14.21 4.46
C VAL A 109 1.81 -14.10 3.22
N ILE A 110 1.99 -12.87 2.74
CA ILE A 110 2.95 -12.54 1.68
C ILE A 110 4.14 -11.89 2.36
N ASP A 111 5.32 -12.48 2.23
CA ASP A 111 6.53 -12.06 2.91
C ASP A 111 7.68 -12.04 1.90
N GLU A 112 8.00 -10.88 1.34
CA GLU A 112 8.86 -10.78 0.18
C GLU A 112 9.77 -9.55 0.21
N PHE A 113 10.94 -9.70 -0.39
CA PHE A 113 11.79 -8.57 -0.74
C PHE A 113 11.33 -7.92 -2.03
N ALA A 114 11.62 -6.63 -2.14
CA ALA A 114 11.43 -5.87 -3.37
C ALA A 114 12.56 -4.86 -3.52
N THR A 115 12.72 -4.35 -4.74
CA THR A 115 13.69 -3.31 -5.04
C THR A 115 12.97 -1.98 -5.14
N ILE A 116 13.55 -0.94 -4.53
CA ILE A 116 13.06 0.42 -4.67
C ILE A 116 13.64 1.00 -5.96
N THR A 117 12.80 1.28 -6.93
CA THR A 117 13.23 1.73 -8.27
C THR A 117 13.05 3.22 -8.48
N PHE A 118 12.33 3.91 -7.60
CA PHE A 118 12.06 5.33 -7.74
C PHE A 118 11.89 5.96 -6.35
N VAL A 119 12.58 7.07 -6.12
CA VAL A 119 12.45 7.85 -4.88
C VAL A 119 12.39 9.33 -5.26
N ARG A 120 11.43 10.03 -4.70
CA ARG A 120 11.27 11.46 -4.91
C ARG A 120 10.73 12.12 -3.64
N ASP A 121 11.28 13.26 -3.28
CA ASP A 121 10.75 14.10 -2.22
C ASP A 121 9.65 14.99 -2.82
N CYS A 122 8.41 14.72 -2.43
CA CYS A 122 7.24 15.49 -2.88
C CYS A 122 6.74 16.47 -1.83
N GLY A 123 7.49 16.64 -0.74
CA GLY A 123 7.06 17.48 0.38
C GLY A 123 6.00 16.82 1.24
N ALA A 124 5.67 17.47 2.35
CA ALA A 124 4.67 16.96 3.27
C ALA A 124 3.26 17.38 2.82
N ASP A 125 2.28 16.55 3.17
CA ASP A 125 0.85 16.84 3.06
C ASP A 125 0.42 17.29 1.65
N ASN A 126 0.97 16.67 0.63
CA ASN A 126 0.68 16.98 -0.77
C ASN A 126 -0.34 15.99 -1.34
N ASP A 127 -1.60 16.40 -1.42
CA ASP A 127 -2.69 15.55 -1.90
C ASP A 127 -2.67 15.27 -3.40
N GLU A 128 -1.76 15.91 -4.15
CA GLU A 128 -1.66 15.72 -5.60
C GLU A 128 -0.72 14.57 -5.98
N VAL A 129 0.05 14.03 -5.04
CA VAL A 129 1.02 12.95 -5.33
C VAL A 129 0.29 11.68 -5.73
N ILE A 130 -0.69 11.27 -4.95
CA ILE A 130 -1.55 10.13 -5.26
C ILE A 130 -3.00 10.62 -5.24
N ASN A 131 -3.57 10.79 -6.43
CA ASN A 131 -4.92 11.35 -6.59
C ASN A 131 -5.76 10.61 -7.64
N CYS A 132 -5.27 9.46 -8.11
CA CYS A 132 -5.98 8.64 -9.09
C CYS A 132 -5.48 7.19 -9.01
N PRO A 133 -6.23 6.23 -9.60
CA PRO A 133 -5.73 4.86 -9.71
C PRO A 133 -4.60 4.76 -10.73
N ALA A 134 -3.85 3.66 -10.66
CA ALA A 134 -2.68 3.47 -11.52
C ALA A 134 -3.02 3.49 -13.02
N ASN A 135 -4.18 2.95 -13.40
CA ASN A 135 -4.58 2.87 -14.81
C ASN A 135 -4.96 4.22 -15.44
N GLU A 136 -5.02 5.29 -14.66
CA GLU A 136 -5.24 6.65 -15.17
C GLU A 136 -3.94 7.44 -15.30
N LEU A 137 -2.80 6.84 -14.96
CA LEU A 137 -1.50 7.48 -15.10
C LEU A 137 -1.00 7.41 -16.54
N PRO A 138 -0.12 8.37 -16.96
CA PRO A 138 0.52 8.28 -18.28
C PRO A 138 1.36 7.00 -18.41
N ASP A 139 1.47 6.48 -19.62
CA ASP A 139 2.21 5.25 -19.89
C ASP A 139 3.70 5.33 -19.49
N ASN A 140 4.26 6.55 -19.53
CA ASN A 140 5.67 6.78 -19.17
C ASN A 140 5.88 7.10 -17.68
N PHE A 141 4.87 6.96 -16.84
CA PHE A 141 5.01 7.16 -15.39
C PHE A 141 6.01 6.14 -14.81
N PRO A 142 6.93 6.51 -13.88
CA PRO A 142 7.13 7.86 -13.31
C PRO A 142 8.14 8.73 -14.08
N ALA A 143 8.63 8.32 -15.23
CA ALA A 143 9.66 9.03 -15.98
C ALA A 143 9.24 10.44 -16.43
N ASN A 144 7.91 10.71 -16.44
CA ASN A 144 7.36 12.02 -16.80
C ASN A 144 7.37 13.03 -15.63
N LEU A 145 7.81 12.64 -14.46
CA LEU A 145 7.83 13.51 -13.28
C LEU A 145 9.04 14.45 -13.24
#